data_c31ab53c960a41225f9dcfdd226c10c6
#
_entry.id   c31ab53c960a41225f9dcfdd226c10c6
#
_cell.length_a   1.000
_cell.length_b   1.000
_cell.length_c   1.000
_cell.angle_alpha   90.00
_cell.angle_beta   90.00
_cell.angle_gamma   90.00
#
_symmetry.space_group_name_H-M   'P 1'
#
loop_
_entity.id
_entity.type
_entity.pdbx_description
1 polymer ?
#
loop_
_entity_poly.entity_id
_entity_poly.type
_entity_poly.pdbx_seq_one_letter_code
_entity_poly.pdbx_strand_id
1 'polypeptide(L)'
;MHKFLTIIVLFFILSSSAQKTKIPVHAWMGHSKEKTDKELKEQFKDLKKKGIDGIMYNGGHDPETYRRVGKIVKNTGMEFHTWVPTMVQGKNPKLKEEWYAVNGLGESAFDKPAYVDHYKFLCPSREEVYNFLADLYGSIAEVEEVDGIHLDYIRFPDVILARGLWDKYGLVMDREFPQFDYCYCDVCVADFEASSGVNIKEIKDPSQVEEWKQFRYDLITDLVNRLTEVVHSKDKQINAAVFPGPSDAKKMVRQEWNKWNLDALYPMNYNDFYLEGTKWVGDITKEEVMSVGDKPVFSGLFICPNPEKKISEADPENHGLLPEEIEAAIQESMENGAAGICLFTPGRMTEAHWKAFNKAIYKNYKKNK
;
A
#
# COMPACT_ATOMS: atom_id res chain seq x y z
N MET A 1 -12.91 38.28 -71.92
CA MET A 1 -13.71 38.31 -70.67
C MET A 1 -13.26 37.14 -69.78
N HIS A 2 -12.31 37.40 -68.85
CA HIS A 2 -11.83 36.39 -67.94
C HIS A 2 -12.57 36.60 -66.60
N LYS A 3 -13.34 35.60 -66.11
CA LYS A 3 -13.99 35.61 -64.81
C LYS A 3 -13.00 35.05 -63.81
N PHE A 4 -12.54 35.88 -62.84
CA PHE A 4 -11.80 35.45 -61.68
C PHE A 4 -12.80 34.86 -60.68
N LEU A 5 -12.58 33.60 -60.29
CA LEU A 5 -13.34 32.92 -59.26
C LEU A 5 -12.54 33.05 -57.93
N THR A 6 -13.03 33.89 -57.04
CA THR A 6 -12.41 34.08 -55.73
C THR A 6 -12.89 32.96 -54.77
N ILE A 7 -12.00 32.03 -54.47
CA ILE A 7 -12.27 30.97 -53.46
C ILE A 7 -12.00 31.55 -52.06
N ILE A 8 -13.07 31.74 -51.29
CA ILE A 8 -12.97 32.09 -49.86
C ILE A 8 -12.76 30.80 -49.05
N VAL A 9 -11.53 30.57 -48.56
CA VAL A 9 -11.22 29.48 -47.65
C VAL A 9 -11.58 29.92 -46.24
N LEU A 10 -12.69 29.43 -45.70
CA LEU A 10 -13.05 29.60 -44.27
C LEU A 10 -12.16 28.65 -43.44
N PHE A 11 -11.21 29.23 -42.72
CA PHE A 11 -10.50 28.51 -41.65
C PHE A 11 -11.43 28.37 -40.45
N PHE A 12 -12.00 27.19 -40.25
CA PHE A 12 -12.59 26.81 -38.97
C PHE A 12 -11.45 26.54 -37.97
N ILE A 13 -11.20 27.50 -37.08
CA ILE A 13 -10.37 27.27 -35.92
C ILE A 13 -11.21 26.43 -34.94
N LEU A 14 -11.02 25.11 -34.99
CA LEU A 14 -11.47 24.20 -33.95
C LEU A 14 -10.66 24.50 -32.72
N SER A 15 -11.18 25.34 -31.83
CA SER A 15 -10.69 25.45 -30.45
C SER A 15 -11.04 24.16 -29.75
N SER A 16 -10.13 23.20 -29.79
CA SER A 16 -10.14 22.04 -28.93
C SER A 16 -9.96 22.53 -27.49
N SER A 17 -11.07 22.74 -26.78
CA SER A 17 -11.00 22.82 -25.32
C SER A 17 -10.46 21.50 -24.83
N ALA A 18 -9.19 21.47 -24.42
CA ALA A 18 -8.61 20.28 -23.79
C ALA A 18 -9.51 19.93 -22.60
N GLN A 19 -10.25 18.85 -22.70
CA GLN A 19 -11.08 18.34 -21.65
C GLN A 19 -10.15 18.01 -20.48
N LYS A 20 -10.34 18.65 -19.35
CA LYS A 20 -9.55 18.39 -18.14
C LYS A 20 -9.68 16.90 -17.82
N THR A 21 -8.62 16.16 -17.93
CA THR A 21 -8.60 14.72 -17.63
C THR A 21 -8.44 14.57 -16.12
N LYS A 22 -9.41 13.93 -15.47
CA LYS A 22 -9.32 13.60 -14.07
C LYS A 22 -8.22 12.57 -13.84
N ILE A 23 -7.39 12.76 -12.81
CA ILE A 23 -6.40 11.75 -12.41
C ILE A 23 -7.09 10.52 -11.82
N PRO A 24 -6.52 9.29 -11.95
CA PRO A 24 -7.02 8.10 -11.27
C PRO A 24 -6.92 8.24 -9.74
N VAL A 25 -7.99 7.85 -9.04
CA VAL A 25 -8.04 7.90 -7.58
C VAL A 25 -8.61 6.62 -7.01
N HIS A 26 -7.81 5.96 -6.18
CA HIS A 26 -8.25 4.81 -5.39
C HIS A 26 -8.36 5.17 -3.92
N ALA A 27 -8.98 4.31 -3.11
CA ALA A 27 -9.13 4.54 -1.69
C ALA A 27 -9.14 3.24 -0.88
N TRP A 28 -8.41 3.21 0.23
CA TRP A 28 -8.50 2.14 1.22
C TRP A 28 -9.72 2.33 2.10
N MET A 29 -10.47 1.26 2.29
CA MET A 29 -11.69 1.26 3.12
C MET A 29 -11.79 0.00 3.95
N GLY A 30 -12.02 0.17 5.25
CA GLY A 30 -12.34 -0.93 6.16
C GLY A 30 -13.79 -1.42 6.01
N HIS A 31 -14.03 -2.66 6.42
CA HIS A 31 -15.35 -3.28 6.40
C HIS A 31 -16.29 -2.66 7.44
N SER A 32 -17.50 -2.32 7.01
CA SER A 32 -18.59 -1.86 7.87
C SER A 32 -19.62 -2.98 8.02
N LYS A 33 -19.40 -3.88 8.98
CA LYS A 33 -20.26 -5.06 9.21
C LYS A 33 -21.74 -4.72 9.45
N GLU A 34 -21.99 -3.55 10.06
CA GLU A 34 -23.33 -3.11 10.47
C GLU A 34 -24.13 -2.43 9.35
N LYS A 35 -23.47 -2.06 8.24
CA LYS A 35 -24.14 -1.35 7.15
C LYS A 35 -24.99 -2.30 6.30
N THR A 36 -26.22 -1.87 6.05
CA THR A 36 -27.10 -2.49 5.07
C THR A 36 -26.61 -2.25 3.64
N ASP A 37 -27.08 -3.07 2.69
CA ASP A 37 -26.76 -2.90 1.26
C ASP A 37 -27.20 -1.54 0.73
N LYS A 38 -28.31 -0.99 1.24
CA LYS A 38 -28.78 0.35 0.88
C LYS A 38 -27.78 1.43 1.30
N GLU A 39 -27.31 1.38 2.53
CA GLU A 39 -26.32 2.34 3.07
C GLU A 39 -24.98 2.23 2.35
N LEU A 40 -24.51 1.02 2.08
CA LEU A 40 -23.29 0.79 1.28
C LEU A 40 -23.44 1.36 -0.13
N LYS A 41 -24.60 1.13 -0.78
CA LYS A 41 -24.88 1.67 -2.12
C LYS A 41 -24.87 3.21 -2.14
N GLU A 42 -25.46 3.84 -1.14
CA GLU A 42 -25.47 5.29 -1.00
C GLU A 42 -24.04 5.82 -0.79
N GLN A 43 -23.26 5.19 0.09
CA GLN A 43 -21.87 5.52 0.36
C GLN A 43 -20.98 5.42 -0.90
N PHE A 44 -21.03 4.31 -1.62
CA PHE A 44 -20.21 4.12 -2.81
C PHE A 44 -20.62 5.04 -3.97
N LYS A 45 -21.92 5.33 -4.13
CA LYS A 45 -22.38 6.34 -5.09
C LYS A 45 -21.87 7.74 -4.75
N ASP A 46 -21.83 8.11 -3.48
CA ASP A 46 -21.29 9.39 -3.02
C ASP A 46 -19.79 9.47 -3.30
N LEU A 47 -19.03 8.42 -2.96
CA LEU A 47 -17.59 8.35 -3.25
C LEU A 47 -17.29 8.47 -4.75
N LYS A 48 -18.05 7.76 -5.60
CA LYS A 48 -17.91 7.90 -7.06
C LYS A 48 -18.16 9.32 -7.54
N LYS A 49 -19.20 9.98 -7.04
CA LYS A 49 -19.48 11.39 -7.36
C LYS A 49 -18.37 12.33 -6.89
N LYS A 50 -17.71 12.00 -5.79
CA LYS A 50 -16.57 12.74 -5.25
C LYS A 50 -15.25 12.44 -5.97
N GLY A 51 -15.26 11.58 -6.99
CA GLY A 51 -14.13 11.34 -7.87
C GLY A 51 -13.29 10.11 -7.54
N ILE A 52 -13.73 9.20 -6.67
CA ILE A 52 -13.07 7.92 -6.43
C ILE A 52 -13.37 6.96 -7.60
N ASP A 53 -12.35 6.27 -8.08
CA ASP A 53 -12.43 5.34 -9.21
C ASP A 53 -12.33 3.88 -8.81
N GLY A 54 -11.67 3.58 -7.70
CA GLY A 54 -11.50 2.22 -7.20
C GLY A 54 -11.42 2.15 -5.68
N ILE A 55 -11.83 1.01 -5.15
CA ILE A 55 -11.86 0.74 -3.71
C ILE A 55 -10.96 -0.46 -3.39
N MET A 56 -10.00 -0.26 -2.47
CA MET A 56 -9.26 -1.31 -1.79
C MET A 56 -10.02 -1.64 -0.50
N TYR A 57 -10.76 -2.74 -0.50
CA TYR A 57 -11.72 -3.06 0.57
C TYR A 57 -11.23 -4.16 1.50
N ASN A 58 -11.16 -3.86 2.80
CA ASN A 58 -10.82 -4.88 3.80
C ASN A 58 -12.08 -5.63 4.24
N GLY A 59 -12.39 -6.72 3.56
CA GLY A 59 -13.52 -7.61 3.85
C GLY A 59 -13.17 -8.82 4.74
N GLY A 60 -11.92 -8.92 5.21
CA GLY A 60 -11.41 -10.11 5.90
C GLY A 60 -11.11 -11.26 4.94
N HIS A 61 -11.38 -12.50 5.34
CA HIS A 61 -10.99 -13.71 4.59
C HIS A 61 -12.17 -14.41 3.89
N ASP A 62 -13.40 -13.89 4.06
CA ASP A 62 -14.60 -14.53 3.51
C ASP A 62 -14.90 -14.06 2.09
N PRO A 63 -14.84 -14.94 1.05
CA PRO A 63 -15.17 -14.60 -0.33
C PRO A 63 -16.60 -14.06 -0.51
N GLU A 64 -17.55 -14.49 0.31
CA GLU A 64 -18.95 -14.03 0.21
C GLU A 64 -19.08 -12.54 0.58
N THR A 65 -18.26 -12.06 1.52
CA THR A 65 -18.19 -10.63 1.84
C THR A 65 -17.77 -9.83 0.62
N TYR A 66 -16.75 -10.30 -0.12
CA TYR A 66 -16.29 -9.64 -1.35
C TYR A 66 -17.31 -9.73 -2.47
N ARG A 67 -18.00 -10.85 -2.63
CA ARG A 67 -19.11 -10.99 -3.61
C ARG A 67 -20.23 -10.00 -3.33
N ARG A 68 -20.69 -9.93 -2.08
CA ARG A 68 -21.76 -9.02 -1.67
C ARG A 68 -21.37 -7.55 -1.90
N VAL A 69 -20.23 -7.12 -1.37
CA VAL A 69 -19.80 -5.72 -1.43
C VAL A 69 -19.34 -5.34 -2.84
N GLY A 70 -18.60 -6.23 -3.50
CA GLY A 70 -18.13 -6.03 -4.87
C GLY A 70 -19.26 -5.76 -5.84
N LYS A 71 -20.36 -6.51 -5.74
CA LYS A 71 -21.58 -6.28 -6.54
C LYS A 71 -22.12 -4.85 -6.39
N ILE A 72 -22.08 -4.31 -5.18
CA ILE A 72 -22.55 -2.95 -4.90
C ILE A 72 -21.59 -1.91 -5.49
N VAL A 73 -20.26 -2.12 -5.30
CA VAL A 73 -19.22 -1.21 -5.82
C VAL A 73 -19.22 -1.20 -7.36
N LYS A 74 -19.21 -2.36 -8.00
CA LYS A 74 -19.22 -2.50 -9.47
C LYS A 74 -20.42 -1.82 -10.11
N ASN A 75 -21.58 -1.83 -9.48
CA ASN A 75 -22.78 -1.13 -9.95
C ASN A 75 -22.64 0.41 -9.91
N THR A 76 -21.60 0.95 -9.32
CA THR A 76 -21.27 2.39 -9.37
C THR A 76 -20.25 2.72 -10.46
N GLY A 77 -19.70 1.72 -11.15
CA GLY A 77 -18.63 1.87 -12.15
C GLY A 77 -17.27 2.15 -11.52
N MET A 78 -17.04 1.69 -10.29
CA MET A 78 -15.71 1.71 -9.65
C MET A 78 -15.04 0.34 -9.78
N GLU A 79 -13.70 0.34 -9.75
CA GLU A 79 -12.90 -0.87 -9.53
C GLU A 79 -13.04 -1.36 -8.09
N PHE A 80 -12.94 -2.68 -7.92
CA PHE A 80 -13.07 -3.31 -6.61
C PHE A 80 -11.94 -4.30 -6.38
N HIS A 81 -11.01 -3.91 -5.53
CA HIS A 81 -9.89 -4.74 -5.09
C HIS A 81 -10.09 -5.13 -3.62
N THR A 82 -9.59 -6.30 -3.26
CA THR A 82 -9.52 -6.68 -1.85
C THR A 82 -8.41 -5.90 -1.15
N TRP A 83 -8.48 -5.73 0.14
CA TRP A 83 -7.38 -5.22 0.96
C TRP A 83 -7.22 -6.14 2.17
N VAL A 84 -6.24 -7.04 2.10
CA VAL A 84 -6.07 -8.10 3.10
C VAL A 84 -4.67 -8.02 3.72
N PRO A 85 -4.57 -7.93 5.07
CA PRO A 85 -3.30 -8.12 5.75
C PRO A 85 -2.72 -9.51 5.44
N THR A 86 -1.53 -9.57 4.85
CA THR A 86 -0.93 -10.82 4.36
C THR A 86 -0.19 -11.56 5.47
N MET A 87 0.86 -10.96 6.01
CA MET A 87 1.68 -11.62 7.04
C MET A 87 1.11 -11.43 8.45
N VAL A 88 0.26 -10.42 8.68
CA VAL A 88 -0.39 -10.19 9.99
C VAL A 88 -1.72 -10.90 10.05
N GLN A 89 -1.81 -11.98 10.83
CA GLN A 89 -2.98 -12.86 10.86
C GLN A 89 -3.69 -12.93 12.22
N GLY A 90 -3.24 -12.16 13.21
CA GLY A 90 -3.76 -12.25 14.57
C GLY A 90 -3.66 -13.68 15.14
N LYS A 91 -4.56 -14.05 16.03
CA LYS A 91 -4.71 -15.44 16.49
C LYS A 91 -5.73 -16.19 15.62
N ASN A 92 -5.33 -16.52 14.40
CA ASN A 92 -6.17 -17.23 13.46
C ASN A 92 -6.20 -18.72 13.79
N PRO A 93 -7.37 -19.34 14.09
CA PRO A 93 -7.46 -20.75 14.48
C PRO A 93 -7.07 -21.76 13.39
N LYS A 94 -6.92 -21.30 12.14
CA LYS A 94 -6.43 -22.14 11.04
C LYS A 94 -4.91 -22.25 10.99
N LEU A 95 -4.20 -21.46 11.82
CA LEU A 95 -2.74 -21.38 11.83
C LEU A 95 -2.19 -21.97 13.11
N LYS A 96 -1.03 -22.62 13.03
CA LYS A 96 -0.33 -23.14 14.16
C LYS A 96 0.60 -22.08 14.75
N GLU A 97 0.82 -22.13 16.07
CA GLU A 97 1.66 -21.17 16.80
C GLU A 97 3.10 -21.16 16.28
N GLU A 98 3.65 -22.32 15.87
CA GLU A 98 4.98 -22.45 15.30
C GLU A 98 5.15 -21.81 13.91
N TRP A 99 4.06 -21.37 13.27
CA TRP A 99 4.12 -20.68 11.96
C TRP A 99 4.39 -19.18 12.09
N TYR A 100 4.32 -18.66 13.30
CA TYR A 100 4.60 -17.23 13.54
C TYR A 100 6.10 -16.96 13.60
N ALA A 101 6.47 -15.76 13.18
CA ALA A 101 7.85 -15.32 13.12
C ALA A 101 8.46 -15.18 14.51
N VAL A 102 9.76 -15.45 14.62
CA VAL A 102 10.52 -15.39 15.88
C VAL A 102 11.55 -14.27 15.79
N ASN A 103 11.66 -13.42 16.81
CA ASN A 103 12.63 -12.33 16.81
C ASN A 103 14.06 -12.81 17.18
N GLY A 104 15.02 -11.89 17.13
CA GLY A 104 16.42 -12.17 17.45
C GLY A 104 16.69 -12.54 18.92
N LEU A 105 15.70 -12.40 19.81
CA LEU A 105 15.76 -12.87 21.20
C LEU A 105 15.13 -14.27 21.40
N GLY A 106 14.62 -14.88 20.32
CA GLY A 106 13.93 -16.16 20.37
C GLY A 106 12.47 -16.09 20.80
N GLU A 107 11.85 -14.90 20.77
CA GLU A 107 10.46 -14.70 21.18
C GLU A 107 9.53 -14.76 19.95
N SER A 108 8.44 -15.54 20.04
CA SER A 108 7.45 -15.68 18.98
C SER A 108 6.53 -14.44 18.89
N ALA A 109 6.26 -13.97 17.68
CA ALA A 109 5.25 -12.95 17.42
C ALA A 109 3.83 -13.40 17.78
N PHE A 110 3.58 -14.68 17.98
CA PHE A 110 2.30 -15.18 18.49
C PHE A 110 2.06 -14.75 19.93
N ASP A 111 3.07 -14.90 20.79
CA ASP A 111 2.97 -14.60 22.23
C ASP A 111 3.40 -13.18 22.54
N LYS A 112 4.48 -12.71 21.88
CA LYS A 112 5.15 -11.45 22.20
C LYS A 112 5.40 -10.65 20.91
N PRO A 113 4.34 -10.12 20.30
CA PRO A 113 4.45 -9.34 19.07
C PRO A 113 5.20 -8.01 19.30
N ALA A 114 5.86 -7.53 18.25
CA ALA A 114 6.49 -6.22 18.29
C ALA A 114 5.45 -5.10 18.38
N TYR A 115 5.70 -4.08 19.17
CA TYR A 115 4.96 -2.82 19.32
C TYR A 115 3.51 -2.91 19.79
N VAL A 116 2.68 -3.74 19.12
CA VAL A 116 1.22 -3.80 19.36
C VAL A 116 0.70 -5.24 19.24
N ASP A 117 -0.33 -5.57 19.99
CA ASP A 117 -0.85 -6.94 20.16
C ASP A 117 -1.27 -7.63 18.88
N HIS A 118 -1.69 -6.86 17.86
CA HIS A 118 -2.12 -7.43 16.60
C HIS A 118 -0.98 -7.75 15.62
N TYR A 119 0.27 -7.34 15.90
CA TYR A 119 1.45 -7.57 15.04
C TYR A 119 1.94 -9.04 15.09
N LYS A 120 1.01 -9.96 14.98
CA LYS A 120 1.28 -11.39 14.94
C LYS A 120 1.64 -11.80 13.52
N PHE A 121 2.90 -11.57 13.16
CA PHE A 121 3.44 -11.86 11.83
C PHE A 121 3.76 -13.32 11.65
N LEU A 122 3.43 -13.87 10.48
CA LEU A 122 3.80 -15.22 10.06
C LEU A 122 5.25 -15.26 9.56
N CYS A 123 5.83 -16.46 9.53
CA CYS A 123 7.15 -16.70 8.95
C CYS A 123 7.05 -16.96 7.44
N PRO A 124 7.71 -16.18 6.57
CA PRO A 124 7.64 -16.35 5.12
C PRO A 124 8.40 -17.57 4.58
N SER A 125 9.34 -18.16 5.32
CA SER A 125 10.05 -19.40 4.90
C SER A 125 9.18 -20.65 4.99
N ARG A 126 8.04 -20.59 5.66
CA ARG A 126 7.21 -21.79 5.84
C ARG A 126 6.31 -22.03 4.65
N GLU A 127 6.45 -23.20 4.03
CA GLU A 127 5.61 -23.61 2.91
C GLU A 127 4.12 -23.70 3.31
N GLU A 128 3.83 -24.06 4.54
CA GLU A 128 2.46 -24.08 5.09
C GLU A 128 1.83 -22.69 5.12
N VAL A 129 2.63 -21.65 5.38
CA VAL A 129 2.18 -20.25 5.34
C VAL A 129 1.88 -19.84 3.89
N TYR A 130 2.75 -20.18 2.95
CA TYR A 130 2.46 -19.96 1.53
C TYR A 130 1.17 -20.66 1.11
N ASN A 131 1.00 -21.95 1.42
CA ASN A 131 -0.18 -22.71 1.03
C ASN A 131 -1.45 -22.09 1.61
N PHE A 132 -1.43 -21.66 2.87
CA PHE A 132 -2.55 -20.95 3.49
C PHE A 132 -2.91 -19.65 2.75
N LEU A 133 -1.92 -18.84 2.38
CA LEU A 133 -2.12 -17.58 1.67
C LEU A 133 -2.55 -17.81 0.21
N ALA A 134 -2.00 -18.82 -0.46
CA ALA A 134 -2.37 -19.21 -1.81
C ALA A 134 -3.84 -19.67 -1.89
N ASP A 135 -4.28 -20.49 -0.95
CA ASP A 135 -5.68 -20.91 -0.83
C ASP A 135 -6.60 -19.71 -0.55
N LEU A 136 -6.20 -18.83 0.37
CA LEU A 136 -6.96 -17.62 0.72
C LEU A 136 -7.15 -16.72 -0.50
N TYR A 137 -6.05 -16.33 -1.15
CA TYR A 137 -6.11 -15.40 -2.28
C TYR A 137 -6.70 -16.05 -3.53
N GLY A 138 -6.41 -17.34 -3.76
CA GLY A 138 -7.03 -18.10 -4.83
C GLY A 138 -8.55 -18.14 -4.72
N SER A 139 -9.08 -18.39 -3.52
CA SER A 139 -10.53 -18.42 -3.28
C SER A 139 -11.20 -17.04 -3.43
N ILE A 140 -10.53 -15.96 -3.01
CA ILE A 140 -11.05 -14.61 -3.18
C ILE A 140 -10.96 -14.16 -4.66
N ALA A 141 -9.87 -14.52 -5.36
CA ALA A 141 -9.71 -14.22 -6.77
C ALA A 141 -10.74 -14.92 -7.69
N GLU A 142 -11.37 -16.00 -7.24
CA GLU A 142 -12.50 -16.65 -7.94
C GLU A 142 -13.80 -15.84 -7.87
N VAL A 143 -13.88 -14.80 -7.03
CA VAL A 143 -15.06 -13.93 -6.96
C VAL A 143 -15.11 -13.04 -8.19
N GLU A 144 -16.20 -13.14 -8.97
CA GLU A 144 -16.36 -12.43 -10.25
C GLU A 144 -16.21 -10.91 -10.10
N GLU A 145 -16.77 -10.35 -9.04
CA GLU A 145 -16.82 -8.92 -8.78
C GLU A 145 -15.46 -8.32 -8.35
N VAL A 146 -14.50 -9.13 -7.95
CA VAL A 146 -13.14 -8.68 -7.59
C VAL A 146 -12.33 -8.44 -8.86
N ASP A 147 -11.78 -7.25 -9.02
CA ASP A 147 -10.87 -6.91 -10.11
C ASP A 147 -9.42 -7.28 -9.77
N GLY A 148 -9.07 -7.27 -8.48
CA GLY A 148 -7.71 -7.62 -8.06
C GLY A 148 -7.56 -7.85 -6.55
N ILE A 149 -6.43 -8.43 -6.20
CA ILE A 149 -5.97 -8.65 -4.83
C ILE A 149 -5.00 -7.54 -4.47
N HIS A 150 -5.27 -6.83 -3.36
CA HIS A 150 -4.38 -5.81 -2.81
C HIS A 150 -3.77 -6.33 -1.51
N LEU A 151 -2.48 -6.64 -1.57
CA LEU A 151 -1.71 -7.12 -0.42
C LEU A 151 -1.39 -5.96 0.52
N ASP A 152 -1.52 -6.18 1.82
CA ASP A 152 -1.00 -5.30 2.85
C ASP A 152 -0.22 -6.12 3.88
N TYR A 153 0.62 -5.46 4.68
CA TYR A 153 1.51 -6.15 5.61
C TYR A 153 2.30 -7.30 4.97
N ILE A 154 2.59 -7.22 3.68
CA ILE A 154 3.46 -8.17 2.97
C ILE A 154 4.93 -7.79 3.22
N ARG A 155 5.38 -8.02 4.44
CA ARG A 155 6.65 -7.58 4.99
C ARG A 155 6.98 -8.27 6.31
N PHE A 156 8.17 -8.02 6.83
CA PHE A 156 8.47 -8.29 8.23
C PHE A 156 7.93 -7.17 9.15
N PRO A 157 7.89 -7.39 10.49
CA PRO A 157 7.69 -6.30 11.44
C PRO A 157 8.68 -5.15 11.21
N ASP A 158 8.32 -3.97 11.70
CA ASP A 158 9.19 -2.80 11.59
C ASP A 158 10.48 -3.04 12.38
N VAL A 159 11.57 -3.27 11.68
CA VAL A 159 12.93 -3.39 12.25
C VAL A 159 13.39 -2.02 12.76
N ILE A 160 13.00 -0.97 12.03
CA ILE A 160 13.14 0.43 12.41
C ILE A 160 11.80 1.12 12.12
N LEU A 161 11.17 1.67 13.14
CA LEU A 161 9.95 2.48 12.99
C LEU A 161 10.24 3.80 12.27
N ALA A 162 9.28 4.30 11.53
CA ALA A 162 9.29 5.66 11.04
C ALA A 162 9.47 6.67 12.18
N ARG A 163 10.27 7.72 11.95
CA ARG A 163 10.74 8.65 13.00
C ARG A 163 9.60 9.30 13.77
N GLY A 164 8.50 9.63 13.13
CA GLY A 164 7.32 10.23 13.75
C GLY A 164 6.55 9.30 14.71
N LEU A 165 6.90 8.02 14.74
CA LEU A 165 6.31 7.05 15.68
C LEU A 165 7.15 6.79 16.92
N TRP A 166 8.40 7.26 16.97
CA TRP A 166 9.30 6.94 18.08
C TRP A 166 8.79 7.41 19.43
N ASP A 167 8.30 8.63 19.50
CA ASP A 167 7.81 9.22 20.74
C ASP A 167 6.55 8.49 21.26
N LYS A 168 5.68 8.04 20.34
CA LYS A 168 4.50 7.25 20.68
C LYS A 168 4.83 5.95 21.42
N TYR A 169 5.95 5.31 21.06
CA TYR A 169 6.39 4.05 21.67
C TYR A 169 7.51 4.23 22.68
N GLY A 170 7.96 5.48 22.95
CA GLY A 170 9.07 5.76 23.85
C GLY A 170 10.39 5.15 23.40
N LEU A 171 10.62 5.08 22.08
CA LEU A 171 11.78 4.42 21.46
C LEU A 171 12.70 5.42 20.80
N VAL A 172 14.00 5.09 20.76
CA VAL A 172 15.00 5.71 19.88
C VAL A 172 15.62 4.58 19.05
N MET A 173 15.35 4.58 17.73
CA MET A 173 15.74 3.47 16.85
C MET A 173 16.87 3.89 15.92
N ASP A 174 18.04 4.16 16.51
CA ASP A 174 19.28 4.53 15.83
C ASP A 174 19.99 3.34 15.16
N ARG A 175 19.56 2.12 15.47
CA ARG A 175 20.07 0.85 14.93
C ARG A 175 18.98 -0.22 14.96
N GLU A 176 19.29 -1.37 14.36
CA GLU A 176 18.45 -2.56 14.47
C GLU A 176 18.59 -3.17 15.88
N PHE A 177 17.44 -3.48 16.49
CA PHE A 177 17.39 -4.13 17.81
C PHE A 177 16.84 -5.55 17.67
N PRO A 178 17.45 -6.56 18.35
CA PRO A 178 17.07 -7.97 18.16
C PRO A 178 15.60 -8.27 18.49
N GLN A 179 14.95 -7.53 19.41
CA GLN A 179 13.53 -7.71 19.72
C GLN A 179 12.59 -7.27 18.59
N PHE A 180 13.06 -6.49 17.61
CA PHE A 180 12.28 -6.02 16.48
C PHE A 180 12.73 -6.64 15.16
N ASP A 181 13.84 -7.38 15.15
CA ASP A 181 14.36 -8.05 13.96
C ASP A 181 13.84 -9.50 13.87
N TYR A 182 13.23 -9.85 12.75
CA TYR A 182 12.60 -11.14 12.44
C TYR A 182 13.08 -11.65 11.07
N CYS A 183 13.02 -12.95 10.69
CA CYS A 183 12.62 -14.10 11.47
C CYS A 183 13.85 -14.95 11.80
N TYR A 184 13.97 -15.37 13.05
CA TYR A 184 15.03 -16.26 13.55
C TYR A 184 14.46 -17.63 13.97
N CYS A 185 13.32 -18.06 13.43
CA CYS A 185 12.79 -19.39 13.67
C CYS A 185 13.72 -20.47 13.09
N ASP A 186 13.55 -21.70 13.54
CA ASP A 186 14.46 -22.79 13.14
C ASP A 186 14.47 -23.03 11.62
N VAL A 187 13.33 -22.83 10.93
CA VAL A 187 13.26 -22.95 9.46
C VAL A 187 14.11 -21.88 8.78
N CYS A 188 13.92 -20.60 9.13
CA CYS A 188 14.73 -19.52 8.53
C CYS A 188 16.23 -19.68 8.78
N VAL A 189 16.60 -20.10 10.00
CA VAL A 189 18.01 -20.35 10.35
C VAL A 189 18.59 -21.50 9.53
N ALA A 190 17.87 -22.61 9.43
CA ALA A 190 18.32 -23.79 8.67
C ALA A 190 18.43 -23.48 7.16
N ASP A 191 17.45 -22.77 6.57
CA ASP A 191 17.44 -22.39 5.16
C ASP A 191 18.63 -21.46 4.84
N PHE A 192 18.88 -20.47 5.71
CA PHE A 192 20.02 -19.59 5.56
C PHE A 192 21.35 -20.32 5.69
N GLU A 193 21.51 -21.18 6.70
CA GLU A 193 22.71 -21.99 6.89
C GLU A 193 22.96 -22.92 5.69
N ALA A 194 21.92 -23.55 5.16
CA ALA A 194 22.02 -24.40 3.98
C ALA A 194 22.48 -23.63 2.72
N SER A 195 22.08 -22.38 2.57
CA SER A 195 22.42 -21.55 1.41
C SER A 195 23.77 -20.82 1.53
N SER A 196 24.13 -20.38 2.75
CA SER A 196 25.31 -19.54 3.00
C SER A 196 26.47 -20.27 3.67
N GLY A 197 26.21 -21.42 4.32
CA GLY A 197 27.16 -22.11 5.18
C GLY A 197 27.39 -21.42 6.55
N VAL A 198 26.57 -20.41 6.90
CA VAL A 198 26.71 -19.61 8.12
C VAL A 198 25.52 -19.84 9.05
N ASN A 199 25.78 -20.28 10.28
CA ASN A 199 24.77 -20.32 11.32
C ASN A 199 24.58 -18.91 11.91
N ILE A 200 23.50 -18.25 11.59
CA ILE A 200 23.26 -16.87 12.00
C ILE A 200 23.11 -16.73 13.54
N LYS A 201 22.71 -17.77 14.26
CA LYS A 201 22.59 -17.78 15.73
C LYS A 201 23.97 -17.73 16.42
N GLU A 202 25.05 -18.08 15.72
CA GLU A 202 26.43 -18.02 16.24
C GLU A 202 27.09 -16.66 16.00
N ILE A 203 26.45 -15.81 15.22
CA ILE A 203 26.98 -14.47 14.91
C ILE A 203 26.62 -13.50 16.04
N LYS A 204 27.63 -12.79 16.54
CA LYS A 204 27.45 -11.83 17.65
C LYS A 204 26.51 -10.67 17.30
N ASP A 205 26.58 -10.17 16.08
CA ASP A 205 25.71 -9.08 15.59
C ASP A 205 25.16 -9.44 14.21
N PRO A 206 24.03 -10.16 14.14
CA PRO A 206 23.41 -10.55 12.88
C PRO A 206 22.99 -9.36 11.99
N SER A 207 22.79 -8.17 12.59
CA SER A 207 22.40 -6.97 11.85
C SER A 207 23.49 -6.46 10.90
N GLN A 208 24.73 -6.94 11.04
CA GLN A 208 25.86 -6.58 10.17
C GLN A 208 26.09 -7.60 9.04
N VAL A 209 25.32 -8.69 8.99
CA VAL A 209 25.45 -9.72 7.94
C VAL A 209 24.54 -9.38 6.77
N GLU A 210 25.13 -8.84 5.70
CA GLU A 210 24.37 -8.38 4.52
C GLU A 210 23.67 -9.54 3.80
N GLU A 211 24.29 -10.74 3.75
CA GLU A 211 23.69 -11.95 3.19
C GLU A 211 22.44 -12.38 3.97
N TRP A 212 22.43 -12.19 5.29
CA TRP A 212 21.24 -12.44 6.12
C TRP A 212 20.12 -11.44 5.85
N LYS A 213 20.44 -10.18 5.62
CA LYS A 213 19.45 -9.17 5.20
C LYS A 213 18.87 -9.51 3.84
N GLN A 214 19.74 -9.82 2.86
CA GLN A 214 19.32 -10.16 1.51
C GLN A 214 18.45 -11.43 1.49
N PHE A 215 18.83 -12.47 2.25
CA PHE A 215 18.00 -13.67 2.39
C PHE A 215 16.56 -13.32 2.81
N ARG A 216 16.38 -12.41 3.76
CA ARG A 216 15.04 -11.99 4.21
C ARG A 216 14.28 -11.13 3.20
N TYR A 217 14.98 -10.34 2.39
CA TYR A 217 14.36 -9.64 1.25
C TYR A 217 13.87 -10.63 0.19
N ASP A 218 14.68 -11.64 -0.09
CA ASP A 218 14.38 -12.68 -1.07
C ASP A 218 13.20 -13.54 -0.64
N LEU A 219 13.05 -13.85 0.66
CA LEU A 219 11.90 -14.57 1.20
C LEU A 219 10.57 -13.86 0.90
N ILE A 220 10.49 -12.55 1.13
CA ILE A 220 9.27 -11.79 0.83
C ILE A 220 9.08 -11.68 -0.68
N THR A 221 10.14 -11.47 -1.44
CA THR A 221 10.09 -11.38 -2.91
C THR A 221 9.57 -12.69 -3.53
N ASP A 222 10.09 -13.84 -3.09
CA ASP A 222 9.62 -15.15 -3.54
C ASP A 222 8.15 -15.37 -3.20
N LEU A 223 7.77 -15.10 -1.96
CA LEU A 223 6.38 -15.24 -1.51
C LEU A 223 5.44 -14.39 -2.37
N VAL A 224 5.77 -13.12 -2.61
CA VAL A 224 4.96 -12.23 -3.45
C VAL A 224 4.84 -12.76 -4.87
N ASN A 225 5.96 -13.16 -5.49
CA ASN A 225 5.96 -13.60 -6.88
C ASN A 225 5.17 -14.92 -7.04
N ARG A 226 5.27 -15.84 -6.09
CA ARG A 226 4.45 -17.07 -6.07
C ARG A 226 2.95 -16.77 -5.89
N LEU A 227 2.58 -15.84 -5.01
CA LEU A 227 1.18 -15.40 -4.86
C LEU A 227 0.66 -14.68 -6.11
N THR A 228 1.52 -13.96 -6.82
CA THR A 228 1.19 -13.33 -8.11
C THR A 228 0.77 -14.38 -9.14
N GLU A 229 1.49 -15.49 -9.25
CA GLU A 229 1.14 -16.59 -10.15
C GLU A 229 -0.24 -17.18 -9.82
N VAL A 230 -0.55 -17.36 -8.53
CA VAL A 230 -1.88 -17.83 -8.08
C VAL A 230 -2.98 -16.89 -8.53
N VAL A 231 -2.83 -15.59 -8.31
CA VAL A 231 -3.84 -14.58 -8.63
C VAL A 231 -3.99 -14.41 -10.14
N HIS A 232 -2.88 -14.34 -10.88
CA HIS A 232 -2.89 -14.26 -12.36
C HIS A 232 -3.52 -15.49 -13.00
N SER A 233 -3.42 -16.68 -12.38
CA SER A 233 -4.09 -17.89 -12.88
C SER A 233 -5.63 -17.80 -12.87
N LYS A 234 -6.18 -16.79 -12.19
CA LYS A 234 -7.61 -16.47 -12.11
C LYS A 234 -7.99 -15.22 -12.93
N ASP A 235 -7.10 -14.74 -13.81
CA ASP A 235 -7.27 -13.54 -14.63
C ASP A 235 -7.58 -12.28 -13.77
N LYS A 236 -6.98 -12.17 -12.56
CA LYS A 236 -7.12 -11.03 -11.66
C LYS A 236 -5.80 -10.29 -11.50
N GLN A 237 -5.90 -8.97 -11.24
CA GLN A 237 -4.75 -8.15 -10.90
C GLN A 237 -4.26 -8.44 -9.48
N ILE A 238 -2.97 -8.18 -9.24
CA ILE A 238 -2.39 -8.18 -7.91
C ILE A 238 -1.51 -6.95 -7.70
N ASN A 239 -1.69 -6.28 -6.59
CA ASN A 239 -0.95 -5.09 -6.22
C ASN A 239 -0.73 -5.04 -4.70
N ALA A 240 0.04 -4.09 -4.19
CA ALA A 240 0.33 -4.05 -2.76
C ALA A 240 0.47 -2.63 -2.21
N ALA A 241 0.04 -2.44 -0.94
CA ALA A 241 0.51 -1.37 -0.08
C ALA A 241 1.95 -1.66 0.35
N VAL A 242 2.86 -0.73 0.09
CA VAL A 242 4.28 -0.87 0.40
C VAL A 242 4.79 0.34 1.18
N PHE A 243 5.91 0.16 1.89
CA PHE A 243 6.60 1.29 2.51
C PHE A 243 7.17 2.22 1.45
N PRO A 244 7.24 3.54 1.72
CA PRO A 244 7.73 4.52 0.76
C PRO A 244 9.22 4.32 0.49
N GLY A 245 9.61 4.56 -0.75
CA GLY A 245 10.98 4.46 -1.24
C GLY A 245 11.58 3.04 -1.12
N PRO A 246 12.18 2.50 -2.19
CA PRO A 246 12.72 1.14 -2.16
C PRO A 246 13.85 0.98 -1.12
N SER A 247 14.67 2.02 -0.90
CA SER A 247 15.78 1.99 0.06
C SER A 247 15.30 1.95 1.51
N ASP A 248 14.32 2.80 1.86
CA ASP A 248 13.75 2.87 3.19
C ASP A 248 12.89 1.63 3.49
N ALA A 249 12.11 1.15 2.54
CA ALA A 249 11.33 -0.08 2.66
C ALA A 249 12.21 -1.30 2.98
N LYS A 250 13.37 -1.43 2.31
CA LYS A 250 14.35 -2.49 2.63
C LYS A 250 14.88 -2.38 4.05
N LYS A 251 15.31 -1.18 4.45
CA LYS A 251 15.91 -0.92 5.76
C LYS A 251 14.89 -1.10 6.89
N MET A 252 13.68 -0.58 6.72
CA MET A 252 12.70 -0.48 7.80
C MET A 252 11.89 -1.76 7.99
N VAL A 253 11.51 -2.43 6.89
CA VAL A 253 10.55 -3.55 6.93
C VAL A 253 10.93 -4.74 6.05
N ARG A 254 12.14 -4.78 5.55
CA ARG A 254 12.66 -5.86 4.68
C ARG A 254 11.85 -6.04 3.37
N GLN A 255 11.27 -4.97 2.83
CA GLN A 255 10.59 -4.99 1.53
C GLN A 255 11.55 -4.56 0.41
N GLU A 256 11.81 -5.43 -0.56
CA GLU A 256 12.51 -5.11 -1.82
C GLU A 256 11.49 -5.08 -2.98
N TRP A 257 10.41 -4.33 -2.79
CA TRP A 257 9.22 -4.33 -3.62
C TRP A 257 9.44 -3.89 -5.08
N ASN A 258 10.51 -3.21 -5.39
CA ASN A 258 10.89 -2.88 -6.76
C ASN A 258 11.25 -4.11 -7.61
N LYS A 259 11.46 -5.27 -6.99
CA LYS A 259 11.69 -6.56 -7.67
C LYS A 259 10.43 -7.44 -7.80
N TRP A 260 9.30 -6.99 -7.28
CA TRP A 260 8.07 -7.80 -7.26
C TRP A 260 7.32 -7.77 -8.59
N ASN A 261 6.73 -8.90 -9.00
CA ASN A 261 5.99 -9.06 -10.25
C ASN A 261 4.54 -8.57 -10.17
N LEU A 262 4.27 -7.54 -9.38
CA LEU A 262 2.93 -6.96 -9.20
C LEU A 262 2.53 -6.09 -10.40
N ASP A 263 1.21 -5.93 -10.60
CA ASP A 263 0.65 -5.09 -11.66
C ASP A 263 0.70 -3.59 -11.34
N ALA A 264 0.65 -3.24 -10.06
CA ALA A 264 0.79 -1.87 -9.57
C ALA A 264 1.30 -1.84 -8.13
N LEU A 265 1.81 -0.68 -7.72
CA LEU A 265 2.34 -0.44 -6.38
C LEU A 265 1.67 0.77 -5.75
N TYR A 266 1.43 0.69 -4.44
CA TYR A 266 0.76 1.71 -3.65
C TYR A 266 1.63 2.08 -2.44
N PRO A 267 2.73 2.84 -2.65
CA PRO A 267 3.57 3.30 -1.54
C PRO A 267 2.77 4.19 -0.59
N MET A 268 2.92 3.93 0.70
CA MET A 268 2.28 4.68 1.77
C MET A 268 3.09 5.96 2.08
N ASN A 269 3.01 6.96 1.19
CA ASN A 269 3.74 8.22 1.28
C ASN A 269 3.18 9.14 2.38
N TYR A 270 3.13 8.60 3.60
CA TYR A 270 2.57 9.21 4.80
C TYR A 270 3.61 10.12 5.45
N ASN A 271 3.77 11.32 4.90
CA ASN A 271 4.87 12.25 5.22
C ASN A 271 5.06 12.52 6.72
N ASP A 272 3.99 12.69 7.50
CA ASP A 272 4.09 12.96 8.94
C ASP A 272 4.75 11.83 9.72
N PHE A 273 4.58 10.58 9.28
CA PHE A 273 5.27 9.45 9.90
C PHE A 273 6.80 9.54 9.77
N TYR A 274 7.27 10.31 8.78
CA TYR A 274 8.70 10.57 8.54
C TYR A 274 9.14 11.95 9.02
N LEU A 275 8.24 12.75 9.61
CA LEU A 275 8.40 14.15 10.02
C LEU A 275 8.77 15.06 8.84
N GLU A 276 8.13 14.83 7.71
CA GLU A 276 8.39 15.51 6.45
C GLU A 276 7.14 16.26 5.95
N GLY A 277 7.36 17.28 5.10
CA GLY A 277 6.30 18.02 4.45
C GLY A 277 5.86 17.42 3.11
N THR A 278 4.90 18.09 2.44
CA THR A 278 4.35 17.63 1.16
C THR A 278 5.37 17.53 0.03
N LYS A 279 6.46 18.35 0.07
CA LYS A 279 7.54 18.23 -0.92
C LYS A 279 8.20 16.86 -0.90
N TRP A 280 8.39 16.27 0.28
CA TRP A 280 8.95 14.91 0.41
C TRP A 280 8.09 13.87 -0.32
N VAL A 281 6.75 14.07 -0.35
CA VAL A 281 5.84 13.18 -1.12
C VAL A 281 6.24 13.15 -2.60
N GLY A 282 6.63 14.30 -3.16
CA GLY A 282 7.12 14.37 -4.55
C GLY A 282 8.48 13.70 -4.72
N ASP A 283 9.42 14.02 -3.85
CA ASP A 283 10.79 13.50 -3.92
C ASP A 283 10.79 11.96 -3.82
N ILE A 284 10.03 11.38 -2.87
CA ILE A 284 9.92 9.93 -2.72
C ILE A 284 9.15 9.27 -3.87
N THR A 285 8.07 9.89 -4.36
CA THR A 285 7.33 9.39 -5.53
C THR A 285 8.22 9.29 -6.76
N LYS A 286 9.11 10.25 -6.97
CA LYS A 286 10.09 10.20 -8.07
C LYS A 286 11.02 8.99 -7.96
N GLU A 287 11.58 8.74 -6.77
CA GLU A 287 12.42 7.57 -6.52
C GLU A 287 11.66 6.27 -6.80
N GLU A 288 10.43 6.16 -6.33
CA GLU A 288 9.55 5.01 -6.49
C GLU A 288 9.30 4.71 -7.97
N VAL A 289 8.83 5.70 -8.72
CA VAL A 289 8.55 5.57 -10.17
C VAL A 289 9.81 5.18 -10.93
N MET A 290 10.95 5.80 -10.64
CA MET A 290 12.23 5.47 -11.30
C MET A 290 12.70 4.04 -11.00
N SER A 291 12.36 3.48 -9.85
CA SER A 291 12.82 2.16 -9.41
C SER A 291 12.09 0.99 -10.08
N VAL A 292 10.92 1.23 -10.67
CA VAL A 292 10.03 0.16 -11.20
C VAL A 292 9.75 0.24 -12.71
N GLY A 293 10.32 1.22 -13.38
CA GLY A 293 10.13 1.40 -14.82
C GLY A 293 8.68 1.76 -15.18
N ASP A 294 8.08 0.99 -16.09
CA ASP A 294 6.72 1.28 -16.59
C ASP A 294 5.58 0.83 -15.66
N LYS A 295 5.89 0.21 -14.53
CA LYS A 295 4.88 -0.27 -13.58
C LYS A 295 4.17 0.91 -12.92
N PRO A 296 2.81 0.93 -12.89
CA PRO A 296 2.05 2.00 -12.27
C PRO A 296 2.34 2.12 -10.76
N VAL A 297 2.62 3.35 -10.33
CA VAL A 297 2.77 3.72 -8.91
C VAL A 297 1.64 4.67 -8.53
N PHE A 298 0.84 4.29 -7.54
CA PHE A 298 -0.21 5.13 -6.97
C PHE A 298 0.26 5.67 -5.63
N SER A 299 0.53 6.99 -5.53
CA SER A 299 0.99 7.60 -4.29
C SER A 299 -0.09 7.53 -3.21
N GLY A 300 0.19 6.82 -2.12
CA GLY A 300 -0.70 6.68 -0.98
C GLY A 300 -0.64 7.92 -0.08
N LEU A 301 -1.78 8.54 0.17
CA LEU A 301 -1.88 9.76 0.97
C LEU A 301 -2.70 9.51 2.23
N PHE A 302 -2.14 9.88 3.39
CA PHE A 302 -2.77 9.70 4.68
C PHE A 302 -3.53 10.97 5.08
N ILE A 303 -4.83 10.82 5.41
CA ILE A 303 -5.70 11.95 5.74
C ILE A 303 -5.75 12.14 7.25
N CYS A 304 -5.50 13.36 7.72
CA CYS A 304 -5.60 13.72 9.12
C CYS A 304 -7.05 13.53 9.64
N PRO A 305 -7.25 12.72 10.71
CA PRO A 305 -8.58 12.43 11.20
C PRO A 305 -9.24 13.62 11.91
N ASN A 306 -8.46 14.48 12.55
CA ASN A 306 -8.92 15.63 13.34
C ASN A 306 -8.06 16.86 13.04
N PRO A 307 -8.24 17.49 11.85
CA PRO A 307 -7.35 18.58 11.43
C PRO A 307 -7.32 19.76 12.42
N GLU A 308 -8.42 20.02 13.11
CA GLU A 308 -8.53 21.10 14.11
C GLU A 308 -7.77 20.82 15.41
N LYS A 309 -7.30 19.57 15.63
CA LYS A 309 -6.53 19.16 16.81
C LYS A 309 -5.05 18.95 16.53
N LYS A 310 -4.66 18.90 15.25
CA LYS A 310 -3.26 18.69 14.87
C LYS A 310 -2.41 19.89 15.29
N ILE A 311 -1.39 19.64 16.11
CA ILE A 311 -0.50 20.67 16.66
C ILE A 311 0.86 20.74 15.96
N SER A 312 1.28 19.68 15.30
CA SER A 312 2.54 19.58 14.53
C SER A 312 2.56 18.30 13.69
N GLU A 313 3.55 18.17 12.78
CA GLU A 313 3.80 16.94 12.04
C GLU A 313 4.17 15.77 12.97
N ALA A 314 4.76 16.05 14.12
CA ALA A 314 5.11 15.05 15.12
C ALA A 314 3.94 14.63 16.03
N ASP A 315 2.72 15.15 15.83
CA ASP A 315 1.56 14.81 16.63
C ASP A 315 1.11 13.36 16.36
N PRO A 316 1.38 12.39 17.27
CA PRO A 316 1.16 10.97 16.98
C PRO A 316 -0.32 10.58 16.89
N GLU A 317 -1.23 11.43 17.38
CA GLU A 317 -2.66 11.16 17.39
C GLU A 317 -3.36 11.72 16.16
N ASN A 318 -2.77 12.73 15.50
CA ASN A 318 -3.38 13.45 14.39
C ASN A 318 -2.47 13.51 13.15
N HIS A 319 -1.66 12.47 12.91
CA HIS A 319 -0.91 12.34 11.65
C HIS A 319 -1.84 12.42 10.43
N GLY A 320 -1.31 12.94 9.34
CA GLY A 320 -1.95 13.01 8.04
C GLY A 320 -2.11 14.43 7.51
N LEU A 321 -2.44 14.51 6.23
CA LEU A 321 -2.59 15.76 5.50
C LEU A 321 -3.77 16.58 6.01
N LEU A 322 -3.53 17.86 6.23
CA LEU A 322 -4.54 18.87 6.47
C LEU A 322 -5.26 19.26 5.17
N PRO A 323 -6.45 19.87 5.22
CA PRO A 323 -7.15 20.32 4.01
C PRO A 323 -6.31 21.18 3.07
N GLU A 324 -5.49 22.09 3.60
CA GLU A 324 -4.60 22.98 2.84
C GLU A 324 -3.41 22.25 2.19
N GLU A 325 -3.03 21.09 2.69
CA GLU A 325 -1.90 20.28 2.19
C GLU A 325 -2.29 19.33 1.05
N ILE A 326 -3.58 18.98 0.94
CA ILE A 326 -4.10 17.99 -0.04
C ILE A 326 -3.72 18.37 -1.48
N GLU A 327 -3.92 19.63 -1.88
CA GLU A 327 -3.64 20.08 -3.25
C GLU A 327 -2.14 19.94 -3.56
N ALA A 328 -1.28 20.33 -2.61
CA ALA A 328 0.18 20.24 -2.76
C ALA A 328 0.64 18.78 -2.84
N ALA A 329 0.19 17.91 -1.94
CA ALA A 329 0.56 16.50 -1.94
C ALA A 329 0.16 15.77 -3.24
N ILE A 330 -1.04 16.05 -3.77
CA ILE A 330 -1.49 15.52 -5.06
C ILE A 330 -0.61 16.06 -6.20
N GLN A 331 -0.33 17.37 -6.21
CA GLN A 331 0.52 18.00 -7.22
C GLN A 331 1.91 17.36 -7.21
N GLU A 332 2.55 17.27 -6.06
CA GLU A 332 3.87 16.66 -5.90
C GLU A 332 3.89 15.21 -6.41
N SER A 333 2.89 14.40 -6.07
CA SER A 333 2.78 13.03 -6.57
C SER A 333 2.69 12.98 -8.09
N MET A 334 1.77 13.75 -8.70
CA MET A 334 1.47 13.68 -10.12
C MET A 334 2.59 14.26 -11.00
N GLU A 335 3.23 15.37 -10.59
CA GLU A 335 4.33 16.00 -11.31
C GLU A 335 5.60 15.13 -11.28
N ASN A 336 5.75 14.27 -10.25
CA ASN A 336 6.86 13.32 -10.12
C ASN A 336 6.55 11.91 -10.65
N GLY A 337 5.47 11.77 -11.42
CA GLY A 337 5.27 10.60 -12.29
C GLY A 337 4.29 9.56 -11.77
N ALA A 338 3.64 9.77 -10.62
CA ALA A 338 2.59 8.85 -10.16
C ALA A 338 1.54 8.61 -11.26
N ALA A 339 1.02 7.39 -11.34
CA ALA A 339 -0.08 7.02 -12.21
C ALA A 339 -1.43 7.53 -11.67
N GLY A 340 -1.51 7.73 -10.37
CA GLY A 340 -2.67 8.23 -9.64
C GLY A 340 -2.36 8.33 -8.15
N ILE A 341 -3.40 8.48 -7.34
CA ILE A 341 -3.29 8.53 -5.88
C ILE A 341 -4.20 7.50 -5.21
N CYS A 342 -3.86 7.12 -3.97
CA CYS A 342 -4.72 6.30 -3.12
C CYS A 342 -4.90 6.95 -1.75
N LEU A 343 -6.15 7.13 -1.30
CA LEU A 343 -6.45 7.83 -0.05
C LEU A 343 -6.62 6.88 1.13
N PHE A 344 -5.94 7.14 2.22
CA PHE A 344 -6.18 6.49 3.50
C PHE A 344 -6.71 7.52 4.51
N THR A 345 -7.99 7.65 4.70
CA THR A 345 -9.15 7.00 4.07
C THR A 345 -10.24 8.07 3.84
N PRO A 346 -11.13 7.90 2.85
CA PRO A 346 -12.21 8.86 2.59
C PRO A 346 -13.08 9.19 3.82
N GLY A 347 -13.24 8.24 4.75
CA GLY A 347 -14.00 8.44 5.97
C GLY A 347 -13.44 9.50 6.94
N ARG A 348 -12.18 9.91 6.75
CA ARG A 348 -11.54 10.98 7.53
C ARG A 348 -11.66 12.36 6.88
N MET A 349 -12.11 12.42 5.62
CA MET A 349 -12.16 13.67 4.88
C MET A 349 -13.32 14.56 5.33
N THR A 350 -12.99 15.74 5.84
CA THR A 350 -13.94 16.84 6.10
C THR A 350 -14.40 17.50 4.79
N GLU A 351 -15.40 18.37 4.84
CA GLU A 351 -15.82 19.15 3.67
C GLU A 351 -14.68 19.99 3.08
N ALA A 352 -13.80 20.52 3.93
CA ALA A 352 -12.62 21.28 3.49
C ALA A 352 -11.64 20.38 2.72
N HIS A 353 -11.37 19.18 3.20
CA HIS A 353 -10.56 18.18 2.47
C HIS A 353 -11.17 17.87 1.10
N TRP A 354 -12.48 17.58 1.03
CA TRP A 354 -13.16 17.28 -0.23
C TRP A 354 -13.12 18.44 -1.21
N LYS A 355 -13.22 19.69 -0.74
CA LYS A 355 -13.11 20.89 -1.57
C LYS A 355 -11.72 21.04 -2.20
N ALA A 356 -10.66 20.88 -1.40
CA ALA A 356 -9.27 20.94 -1.88
C ALA A 356 -8.97 19.79 -2.85
N PHE A 357 -9.37 18.57 -2.49
CA PHE A 357 -9.24 17.38 -3.30
C PHE A 357 -9.92 17.51 -4.68
N ASN A 358 -11.19 17.93 -4.72
CA ASN A 358 -11.92 18.09 -5.99
C ASN A 358 -11.27 19.14 -6.90
N LYS A 359 -10.65 20.18 -6.34
CA LYS A 359 -9.88 21.14 -7.11
C LYS A 359 -8.64 20.50 -7.72
N ALA A 360 -7.95 19.66 -6.96
CA ALA A 360 -6.69 19.02 -7.36
C ALA A 360 -6.90 17.96 -8.46
N ILE A 361 -7.84 17.01 -8.29
CA ILE A 361 -7.97 15.86 -9.18
C ILE A 361 -8.34 16.19 -10.64
N TYR A 362 -8.81 17.40 -10.92
CA TYR A 362 -9.13 17.89 -12.27
C TYR A 362 -8.09 18.88 -12.83
N LYS A 363 -6.92 19.02 -12.16
CA LYS A 363 -5.80 19.82 -12.66
C LYS A 363 -5.03 19.07 -13.74
N ASN A 364 -4.51 19.79 -14.73
CA ASN A 364 -3.55 19.22 -15.65
C ASN A 364 -2.15 19.34 -15.04
N TYR A 365 -1.55 18.24 -14.71
CA TYR A 365 -0.19 18.17 -14.18
C TYR A 365 0.83 17.93 -15.29
N LYS A 366 1.93 18.69 -15.26
CA LYS A 366 3.07 18.46 -16.17
C LYS A 366 4.07 17.59 -15.42
N LYS A 367 4.41 16.45 -15.99
CA LYS A 367 5.45 15.58 -15.40
C LYS A 367 6.80 16.33 -15.42
N ASN A 368 7.49 16.35 -14.30
CA ASN A 368 8.87 16.80 -14.19
C ASN A 368 9.75 15.82 -14.98
N LYS A 369 10.59 16.36 -15.86
CA LYS A 369 11.51 15.55 -16.69
C LYS A 369 12.75 15.13 -15.89
#